data_4da6c46b1285b98d470c0b6385e560bb
#
_entry.id   4da6c46b1285b98d470c0b6385e560bb
#
_cell.length_a   1.000
_cell.length_b   1.000
_cell.length_c   1.000
_cell.angle_alpha   90.00
_cell.angle_beta   90.00
_cell.angle_gamma   90.00
#
_symmetry.space_group_name_H-M   'P 1'
#
loop_
_entity.id
_entity.type
_entity.pdbx_description
1 polymer ?
#
loop_
_entity_poly.entity_id
_entity_poly.type
_entity_poly.pdbx_seq_one_letter_code
_entity_poly.pdbx_strand_id
1 'polypeptide(L)'
;MEILKHTHSIKPTKHILPYQKSTSPNSIVAVEAKEATKEESTFVEPLLQEIDNRFVLFPIQHDDVWEYYKKAVASFWTVEEVDLAGDKTDWAKLSTNEKYFISHVLAFFAASDGIVNENLLENFATETQWPEVRCFYGFQVAIENIHSECYSLLIQTLIKNKKERERLFNAVETFPAIREKAQWCIDFCDCDSGSFGERLVAFASCEGIFFSSSFCAIFWLKKRGLMPGLCFSNELISRDEGLHCDFASLLFKKLERPPSEQQVLRIIKSAVEIEKRFCSESLPVRLIGMNEQLMQEYVEFCGDRLLVSLGFKKHWNSSCPFDFMSLISLQGKTNFFEKRVGEYSKANVGADAEEMKFNLECDF
;
A
#
# COMPACT_ATOMS: atom_id res chain seq x y z
N MET A 1 -41.89 -22.16 -29.17
CA MET A 1 -41.11 -23.20 -28.48
C MET A 1 -39.93 -23.50 -29.38
N GLU A 2 -38.84 -22.71 -29.21
CA GLU A 2 -37.51 -22.90 -29.77
C GLU A 2 -36.72 -21.59 -29.54
N ILE A 3 -36.25 -21.42 -28.31
CA ILE A 3 -35.30 -20.42 -27.93
C ILE A 3 -34.24 -21.17 -27.14
N LEU A 4 -33.02 -20.93 -27.41
CA LEU A 4 -31.75 -21.41 -26.81
C LEU A 4 -30.98 -22.43 -27.66
N LYS A 5 -30.03 -21.85 -28.41
CA LYS A 5 -28.69 -22.41 -28.62
C LYS A 5 -27.82 -21.42 -29.42
N HIS A 6 -27.22 -20.47 -28.70
CA HIS A 6 -25.95 -19.85 -29.11
C HIS A 6 -25.13 -19.58 -27.88
N THR A 7 -24.50 -20.63 -27.36
CA THR A 7 -23.37 -20.50 -26.46
C THR A 7 -22.13 -20.13 -27.29
N HIS A 8 -21.80 -18.85 -27.36
CA HIS A 8 -20.48 -18.43 -27.79
C HIS A 8 -19.49 -18.73 -26.69
N SER A 9 -18.67 -19.76 -26.92
CA SER A 9 -17.47 -20.05 -26.17
C SER A 9 -16.50 -18.87 -26.33
N ILE A 10 -16.43 -18.00 -25.33
CA ILE A 10 -15.38 -17.01 -25.20
C ILE A 10 -14.14 -17.78 -24.73
N LYS A 11 -13.23 -18.07 -25.65
CA LYS A 11 -11.89 -18.52 -25.29
C LYS A 11 -11.16 -17.33 -24.63
N PRO A 12 -10.52 -17.49 -23.47
CA PRO A 12 -9.68 -16.43 -22.93
C PRO A 12 -8.51 -16.23 -23.88
N THR A 13 -8.43 -15.05 -24.49
CA THR A 13 -7.26 -14.60 -25.25
C THR A 13 -6.15 -14.32 -24.25
N LYS A 14 -5.26 -15.29 -24.06
CA LYS A 14 -3.94 -15.07 -23.46
C LYS A 14 -3.14 -14.19 -24.41
N HIS A 15 -3.20 -12.90 -24.24
CA HIS A 15 -2.20 -11.93 -24.70
C HIS A 15 -1.51 -11.30 -23.48
N ILE A 16 -0.92 -12.13 -22.64
CA ILE A 16 0.23 -11.73 -21.87
C ILE A 16 1.42 -12.05 -22.77
N LEU A 17 2.05 -11.02 -23.31
CA LEU A 17 3.33 -11.17 -23.98
C LEU A 17 4.30 -11.81 -22.99
N PRO A 18 5.04 -12.88 -23.39
CA PRO A 18 6.05 -13.45 -22.51
C PRO A 18 7.11 -12.38 -22.24
N TYR A 19 7.20 -11.94 -21.00
CA TYR A 19 8.26 -11.06 -20.52
C TYR A 19 9.60 -11.78 -20.75
N GLN A 20 10.38 -11.31 -21.71
CA GLN A 20 11.74 -11.79 -21.89
C GLN A 20 12.59 -11.23 -20.76
N LYS A 21 13.12 -12.11 -19.90
CA LYS A 21 14.15 -11.76 -18.91
C LYS A 21 15.29 -11.04 -19.65
N SER A 22 15.38 -9.74 -19.44
CA SER A 22 16.46 -8.91 -19.94
C SER A 22 17.74 -9.33 -19.22
N THR A 23 18.65 -9.98 -19.93
CA THR A 23 20.02 -10.18 -19.48
C THR A 23 20.80 -8.89 -19.67
N SER A 24 20.60 -7.94 -18.76
CA SER A 24 21.46 -6.75 -18.66
C SER A 24 22.63 -7.06 -17.73
N PRO A 25 23.91 -6.80 -18.12
CA PRO A 25 25.08 -7.21 -17.34
C PRO A 25 25.45 -6.25 -16.19
N ASN A 26 24.49 -5.59 -15.55
CA ASN A 26 24.70 -4.72 -14.40
C ASN A 26 23.86 -5.05 -13.16
N SER A 27 23.44 -6.29 -13.00
CA SER A 27 22.94 -6.78 -11.72
C SER A 27 24.14 -7.10 -10.81
N ILE A 28 24.64 -6.09 -10.09
CA ILE A 28 25.51 -6.31 -8.93
C ILE A 28 24.63 -6.79 -7.77
N VAL A 29 24.11 -7.95 -7.90
CA VAL A 29 23.73 -8.86 -6.80
C VAL A 29 23.86 -10.28 -7.35
N ALA A 30 25.08 -10.67 -7.70
CA ALA A 30 25.40 -12.08 -7.84
C ALA A 30 25.48 -12.66 -6.43
N VAL A 31 24.46 -13.41 -6.10
CA VAL A 31 24.27 -14.26 -4.96
C VAL A 31 25.52 -15.12 -4.74
N GLU A 32 26.18 -14.97 -3.61
CA GLU A 32 26.86 -16.08 -2.98
C GLU A 32 25.77 -17.01 -2.41
N ALA A 33 25.30 -17.94 -3.23
CA ALA A 33 24.53 -19.08 -2.78
C ALA A 33 25.47 -19.94 -1.93
N LYS A 34 25.44 -19.74 -0.61
CA LYS A 34 25.96 -20.73 0.33
C LYS A 34 25.06 -21.94 0.25
N GLU A 35 25.66 -23.09 0.05
CA GLU A 35 25.01 -24.41 0.18
C GLU A 35 24.29 -24.47 1.54
N ALA A 36 22.96 -24.39 1.52
CA ALA A 36 22.13 -24.65 2.68
C ALA A 36 22.34 -26.10 3.10
N THR A 37 22.65 -26.35 4.36
CA THR A 37 22.75 -27.70 4.89
C THR A 37 21.38 -28.38 4.83
N LYS A 38 21.36 -29.70 4.61
CA LYS A 38 20.13 -30.49 4.41
C LYS A 38 19.09 -30.41 5.53
N GLU A 39 19.41 -29.84 6.71
CA GLU A 39 18.51 -29.63 7.84
C GLU A 39 17.69 -28.32 7.75
N GLU A 40 18.11 -27.34 6.94
CA GLU A 40 17.35 -26.10 6.74
C GLU A 40 16.15 -26.27 5.79
N SER A 41 16.11 -27.35 5.00
CA SER A 41 15.10 -27.58 3.95
C SER A 41 13.75 -28.14 4.44
N THR A 42 13.54 -28.34 5.74
CA THR A 42 12.32 -28.95 6.29
C THR A 42 11.51 -28.03 7.21
N PHE A 43 12.02 -26.85 7.56
CA PHE A 43 11.30 -25.92 8.41
C PHE A 43 10.28 -25.15 7.60
N VAL A 44 9.04 -25.14 8.07
CA VAL A 44 7.95 -24.33 7.55
C VAL A 44 7.43 -23.46 8.68
N GLU A 45 7.34 -22.15 8.46
CA GLU A 45 6.78 -21.20 9.44
C GLU A 45 5.36 -21.63 9.88
N PRO A 46 5.00 -21.55 11.16
CA PRO A 46 3.69 -21.99 11.64
C PRO A 46 2.51 -21.37 10.90
N LEU A 47 2.62 -20.11 10.50
CA LEU A 47 1.57 -19.42 9.74
C LEU A 47 1.40 -19.94 8.29
N LEU A 48 2.37 -20.69 7.77
CA LEU A 48 2.36 -21.32 6.44
C LEU A 48 2.03 -22.81 6.49
N GLN A 49 1.95 -23.42 7.68
CA GLN A 49 1.65 -24.84 7.82
C GLN A 49 0.17 -25.10 7.54
N GLU A 50 -0.09 -26.12 6.70
CA GLU A 50 -1.45 -26.57 6.44
C GLU A 50 -2.17 -26.93 7.74
N ILE A 51 -3.39 -26.45 7.89
CA ILE A 51 -4.24 -26.71 9.06
C ILE A 51 -5.34 -27.68 8.62
N ASP A 52 -5.29 -28.90 9.14
CA ASP A 52 -6.31 -29.91 8.87
C ASP A 52 -7.70 -29.42 9.31
N ASN A 53 -8.63 -29.37 8.33
CA ASN A 53 -10.07 -29.21 8.54
C ASN A 53 -10.58 -27.90 9.20
N ARG A 54 -9.81 -26.80 9.17
CA ARG A 54 -10.32 -25.53 9.68
C ARG A 54 -11.18 -24.77 8.66
N PHE A 55 -12.37 -25.31 8.38
CA PHE A 55 -13.39 -24.65 7.54
C PHE A 55 -14.26 -23.65 8.32
N VAL A 56 -14.17 -23.63 9.66
CA VAL A 56 -14.93 -22.76 10.54
C VAL A 56 -13.98 -21.77 11.20
N LEU A 57 -14.29 -20.48 11.09
CA LEU A 57 -13.45 -19.40 11.61
C LEU A 57 -13.34 -19.41 13.14
N PHE A 58 -14.42 -19.73 13.84
CA PHE A 58 -14.45 -19.74 15.31
C PHE A 58 -14.18 -21.14 15.90
N PRO A 59 -13.53 -21.21 17.08
CA PRO A 59 -13.04 -20.08 17.89
C PRO A 59 -11.81 -19.41 17.25
N ILE A 60 -11.67 -18.10 17.46
CA ILE A 60 -10.48 -17.34 17.05
C ILE A 60 -9.27 -17.88 17.82
N GLN A 61 -8.16 -18.07 17.12
CA GLN A 61 -6.91 -18.57 17.71
C GLN A 61 -5.82 -17.48 17.80
N HIS A 62 -5.92 -16.45 16.96
CA HIS A 62 -4.98 -15.34 16.88
C HIS A 62 -5.73 -14.02 17.09
N ASP A 63 -6.06 -13.70 18.36
CA ASP A 63 -6.88 -12.53 18.72
C ASP A 63 -6.28 -11.21 18.21
N ASP A 64 -4.96 -11.03 18.29
CA ASP A 64 -4.27 -9.84 17.81
C ASP A 64 -4.37 -9.68 16.27
N VAL A 65 -4.27 -10.78 15.53
CA VAL A 65 -4.49 -10.78 14.07
C VAL A 65 -5.95 -10.46 13.73
N TRP A 66 -6.87 -11.07 14.49
CA TRP A 66 -8.30 -10.82 14.35
C TRP A 66 -8.68 -9.37 14.63
N GLU A 67 -8.05 -8.75 15.64
CA GLU A 67 -8.25 -7.34 15.96
C GLU A 67 -7.86 -6.42 14.78
N TYR A 68 -6.75 -6.71 14.08
CA TYR A 68 -6.36 -5.97 12.88
C TYR A 68 -7.39 -6.09 11.75
N TYR A 69 -7.90 -7.30 11.50
CA TYR A 69 -9.01 -7.48 10.55
C TYR A 69 -10.22 -6.64 10.95
N LYS A 70 -10.61 -6.63 12.22
CA LYS A 70 -11.75 -5.82 12.70
C LYS A 70 -11.50 -4.32 12.58
N LYS A 71 -10.28 -3.86 12.80
CA LYS A 71 -9.88 -2.47 12.55
C LYS A 71 -10.01 -2.10 11.06
N ALA A 72 -9.53 -2.97 10.17
CA ALA A 72 -9.65 -2.77 8.74
C ALA A 72 -11.12 -2.66 8.29
N VAL A 73 -11.97 -3.61 8.72
CA VAL A 73 -13.41 -3.58 8.42
C VAL A 73 -14.10 -2.31 8.98
N ALA A 74 -13.72 -1.86 10.17
CA ALA A 74 -14.28 -0.64 10.78
C ALA A 74 -13.84 0.65 10.03
N SER A 75 -12.77 0.58 9.26
CA SER A 75 -12.24 1.70 8.45
C SER A 75 -12.78 1.72 7.02
N PHE A 76 -13.66 0.81 6.65
CA PHE A 76 -14.18 0.68 5.28
C PHE A 76 -14.84 1.97 4.79
N TRP A 77 -14.54 2.33 3.55
CA TRP A 77 -15.10 3.46 2.83
C TRP A 77 -15.29 3.11 1.35
N THR A 78 -15.98 3.96 0.60
CA THR A 78 -16.19 3.79 -0.85
C THR A 78 -15.87 5.09 -1.60
N VAL A 79 -15.62 4.98 -2.89
CA VAL A 79 -15.21 6.12 -3.73
C VAL A 79 -16.29 7.20 -3.80
N GLU A 80 -17.57 6.83 -3.64
CA GLU A 80 -18.71 7.75 -3.62
C GLU A 80 -18.68 8.74 -2.45
N GLU A 81 -17.89 8.44 -1.41
CA GLU A 81 -17.69 9.34 -0.26
C GLU A 81 -16.74 10.51 -0.58
N VAL A 82 -16.04 10.47 -1.73
CA VAL A 82 -15.06 11.47 -2.13
C VAL A 82 -15.66 12.48 -3.10
N ASP A 83 -15.89 13.73 -2.64
CA ASP A 83 -16.36 14.81 -3.50
C ASP A 83 -15.21 15.47 -4.26
N LEU A 84 -15.23 15.34 -5.59
CA LEU A 84 -14.22 15.91 -6.51
C LEU A 84 -14.66 17.26 -7.13
N ALA A 85 -15.76 17.86 -6.70
CA ALA A 85 -16.25 19.10 -7.30
C ALA A 85 -15.28 20.25 -7.11
N GLY A 86 -14.72 20.39 -5.91
CA GLY A 86 -13.71 21.40 -5.58
C GLY A 86 -12.42 21.24 -6.39
N ASP A 87 -12.00 20.00 -6.59
CA ASP A 87 -10.76 19.65 -7.32
C ASP A 87 -10.77 20.11 -8.78
N LYS A 88 -11.92 20.03 -9.46
CA LYS A 88 -12.06 20.55 -10.84
C LYS A 88 -11.79 22.07 -10.91
N THR A 89 -12.25 22.79 -9.89
CA THR A 89 -12.06 24.23 -9.81
C THR A 89 -10.60 24.59 -9.53
N ASP A 90 -9.97 23.89 -8.60
CA ASP A 90 -8.57 24.10 -8.25
C ASP A 90 -7.64 23.66 -9.35
N TRP A 91 -7.92 22.52 -9.98
CA TRP A 91 -7.16 22.03 -11.13
C TRP A 91 -7.03 23.08 -12.23
N ALA A 92 -8.10 23.84 -12.52
CA ALA A 92 -8.06 24.88 -13.55
C ALA A 92 -7.04 25.98 -13.24
N LYS A 93 -6.82 26.28 -11.95
CA LYS A 93 -5.91 27.34 -11.45
C LYS A 93 -4.47 26.88 -11.26
N LEU A 94 -4.21 25.57 -11.17
CA LEU A 94 -2.87 25.04 -10.97
C LEU A 94 -1.93 25.37 -12.14
N SER A 95 -0.65 25.59 -11.82
CA SER A 95 0.41 25.75 -12.80
C SER A 95 0.63 24.45 -13.60
N THR A 96 1.31 24.55 -14.74
CA THR A 96 1.69 23.40 -15.56
C THR A 96 2.53 22.39 -14.77
N ASN A 97 3.45 22.87 -13.92
CA ASN A 97 4.31 22.03 -13.08
C ASN A 97 3.51 21.28 -12.02
N GLU A 98 2.55 21.93 -11.37
CA GLU A 98 1.68 21.29 -10.38
C GLU A 98 0.79 20.23 -11.03
N LYS A 99 0.19 20.55 -12.19
CA LYS A 99 -0.60 19.57 -12.96
C LYS A 99 0.24 18.37 -13.39
N TYR A 100 1.45 18.63 -13.88
CA TYR A 100 2.38 17.57 -14.24
C TYR A 100 2.65 16.67 -13.04
N PHE A 101 3.06 17.25 -11.90
CA PHE A 101 3.38 16.51 -10.69
C PHE A 101 2.19 15.66 -10.22
N ILE A 102 1.01 16.25 -10.03
CA ILE A 102 -0.18 15.55 -9.54
C ILE A 102 -0.58 14.43 -10.50
N SER A 103 -0.58 14.67 -11.81
CA SER A 103 -0.91 13.65 -12.80
C SER A 103 -0.01 12.42 -12.70
N HIS A 104 1.30 12.62 -12.47
CA HIS A 104 2.26 11.53 -12.37
C HIS A 104 2.20 10.79 -11.03
N VAL A 105 1.91 11.50 -9.93
CA VAL A 105 1.60 10.86 -8.64
C VAL A 105 0.38 9.96 -8.75
N LEU A 106 -0.70 10.44 -9.37
CA LEU A 106 -1.91 9.64 -9.58
C LEU A 106 -1.65 8.43 -10.49
N ALA A 107 -0.83 8.61 -11.53
CA ALA A 107 -0.44 7.52 -12.41
C ALA A 107 0.40 6.45 -11.70
N PHE A 108 1.29 6.88 -10.79
CA PHE A 108 2.06 5.98 -9.93
C PHE A 108 1.13 5.17 -9.02
N PHE A 109 0.23 5.81 -8.31
CA PHE A 109 -0.71 5.13 -7.42
C PHE A 109 -1.59 4.12 -8.19
N ALA A 110 -2.23 4.54 -9.28
CA ALA A 110 -3.09 3.66 -10.08
C ALA A 110 -2.36 2.42 -10.65
N ALA A 111 -1.04 2.52 -10.86
CA ALA A 111 -0.23 1.41 -11.34
C ALA A 111 0.24 0.50 -10.18
N SER A 112 0.54 1.09 -9.01
CA SER A 112 1.12 0.38 -7.86
C SER A 112 0.12 -0.53 -7.17
N ASP A 113 -1.13 -0.09 -6.99
CA ASP A 113 -2.18 -0.89 -6.35
C ASP A 113 -2.47 -2.18 -7.11
N GLY A 114 -2.37 -2.17 -8.45
CA GLY A 114 -2.50 -3.38 -9.25
C GLY A 114 -1.39 -4.41 -8.96
N ILE A 115 -0.16 -3.96 -8.73
CA ILE A 115 0.98 -4.82 -8.40
C ILE A 115 0.85 -5.35 -6.97
N VAL A 116 0.44 -4.50 -6.02
CA VAL A 116 0.15 -4.89 -4.64
C VAL A 116 -0.93 -5.96 -4.59
N ASN A 117 -2.04 -5.75 -5.29
CA ASN A 117 -3.15 -6.71 -5.36
C ASN A 117 -2.72 -8.06 -5.93
N GLU A 118 -1.92 -8.08 -7.00
CA GLU A 118 -1.45 -9.32 -7.61
C GLU A 118 -0.57 -10.11 -6.62
N ASN A 119 0.34 -9.43 -5.92
CA ASN A 119 1.17 -10.06 -4.87
C ASN A 119 0.34 -10.58 -3.70
N LEU A 120 -0.70 -9.87 -3.27
CA LEU A 120 -1.59 -10.33 -2.21
C LEU A 120 -2.33 -11.60 -2.61
N LEU A 121 -2.89 -11.64 -3.82
CA LEU A 121 -3.70 -12.75 -4.31
C LEU A 121 -2.87 -13.99 -4.64
N GLU A 122 -1.76 -13.82 -5.34
CA GLU A 122 -0.95 -14.94 -5.84
C GLU A 122 -0.02 -15.52 -4.77
N ASN A 123 0.49 -14.67 -3.87
CA ASN A 123 1.49 -15.06 -2.88
C ASN A 123 0.90 -15.09 -1.47
N PHE A 124 0.78 -13.95 -0.79
CA PHE A 124 0.53 -13.90 0.65
C PHE A 124 -0.80 -14.53 1.09
N ALA A 125 -1.90 -14.27 0.39
CA ALA A 125 -3.21 -14.84 0.72
C ALA A 125 -3.29 -16.35 0.43
N THR A 126 -2.47 -16.85 -0.50
CA THR A 126 -2.41 -18.27 -0.87
C THR A 126 -1.51 -19.06 0.06
N GLU A 127 -0.34 -18.50 0.41
CA GLU A 127 0.65 -19.16 1.26
C GLU A 127 0.23 -19.24 2.73
N THR A 128 -0.43 -18.19 3.26
CA THR A 128 -0.81 -18.15 4.67
C THR A 128 -2.00 -19.06 4.97
N GLN A 129 -1.88 -19.86 6.05
CA GLN A 129 -2.87 -20.86 6.41
C GLN A 129 -3.77 -20.44 7.58
N TRP A 130 -3.37 -19.45 8.38
CA TRP A 130 -4.20 -18.96 9.48
C TRP A 130 -5.44 -18.24 8.96
N PRO A 131 -6.66 -18.68 9.33
CA PRO A 131 -7.89 -18.08 8.82
C PRO A 131 -8.03 -16.60 9.13
N GLU A 132 -7.52 -16.14 10.28
CA GLU A 132 -7.55 -14.73 10.68
C GLU A 132 -6.67 -13.86 9.74
N VAL A 133 -5.50 -14.37 9.33
CA VAL A 133 -4.62 -13.71 8.34
C VAL A 133 -5.30 -13.64 6.98
N ARG A 134 -5.91 -14.73 6.55
CA ARG A 134 -6.65 -14.78 5.27
C ARG A 134 -7.87 -13.85 5.26
N CYS A 135 -8.54 -13.66 6.40
CA CYS A 135 -9.61 -12.66 6.53
C CYS A 135 -9.06 -11.24 6.32
N PHE A 136 -7.91 -10.92 6.91
CA PHE A 136 -7.29 -9.61 6.74
C PHE A 136 -6.87 -9.38 5.28
N TYR A 137 -6.13 -10.30 4.68
CA TYR A 137 -5.67 -10.16 3.28
C TYR A 137 -6.85 -10.10 2.30
N GLY A 138 -7.91 -10.89 2.52
CA GLY A 138 -9.11 -10.80 1.69
C GLY A 138 -9.78 -9.43 1.76
N PHE A 139 -9.77 -8.78 2.93
CA PHE A 139 -10.25 -7.40 3.07
C PHE A 139 -9.28 -6.38 2.49
N GLN A 140 -7.97 -6.56 2.67
CA GLN A 140 -6.94 -5.70 2.06
C GLN A 140 -7.11 -5.68 0.54
N VAL A 141 -7.23 -6.83 -0.12
CA VAL A 141 -7.52 -6.89 -1.57
C VAL A 141 -8.78 -6.09 -1.94
N ALA A 142 -9.83 -6.15 -1.12
CA ALA A 142 -11.06 -5.41 -1.40
C ALA A 142 -10.86 -3.89 -1.29
N ILE A 143 -10.10 -3.40 -0.30
CA ILE A 143 -9.84 -1.97 -0.14
C ILE A 143 -8.86 -1.44 -1.18
N GLU A 144 -7.85 -2.24 -1.61
CA GLU A 144 -6.95 -1.87 -2.69
C GLU A 144 -7.69 -1.66 -4.04
N ASN A 145 -8.75 -2.43 -4.29
CA ASN A 145 -9.60 -2.17 -5.45
C ASN A 145 -10.30 -0.80 -5.37
N ILE A 146 -10.69 -0.37 -4.17
CA ILE A 146 -11.29 0.96 -3.93
C ILE A 146 -10.24 2.06 -4.11
N HIS A 147 -9.00 1.86 -3.64
CA HIS A 147 -7.87 2.78 -3.88
C HIS A 147 -7.64 2.96 -5.38
N SER A 148 -7.51 1.87 -6.12
CA SER A 148 -7.29 1.86 -7.57
C SER A 148 -8.43 2.56 -8.33
N GLU A 149 -9.70 2.31 -7.95
CA GLU A 149 -10.85 3.01 -8.50
C GLU A 149 -10.79 4.51 -8.22
N CYS A 150 -10.46 4.91 -7.00
CA CYS A 150 -10.35 6.32 -6.60
C CYS A 150 -9.30 7.06 -7.45
N TYR A 151 -8.10 6.52 -7.60
CA TYR A 151 -7.07 7.13 -8.44
C TYR A 151 -7.46 7.18 -9.91
N SER A 152 -8.11 6.14 -10.40
CA SER A 152 -8.63 6.10 -11.78
C SER A 152 -9.68 7.18 -12.03
N LEU A 153 -10.60 7.39 -11.08
CA LEU A 153 -11.62 8.45 -11.15
C LEU A 153 -11.01 9.85 -11.07
N LEU A 154 -9.99 10.05 -10.25
CA LEU A 154 -9.23 11.31 -10.19
C LEU A 154 -8.58 11.60 -11.55
N ILE A 155 -7.90 10.64 -12.16
CA ILE A 155 -7.30 10.79 -13.50
C ILE A 155 -8.38 11.12 -14.54
N GLN A 156 -9.49 10.39 -14.58
CA GLN A 156 -10.60 10.66 -15.52
C GLN A 156 -11.23 12.02 -15.33
N THR A 157 -11.36 12.46 -14.07
CA THR A 157 -12.00 13.71 -13.71
C THR A 157 -11.15 14.93 -14.07
N LEU A 158 -9.84 14.86 -13.81
CA LEU A 158 -8.91 15.97 -13.95
C LEU A 158 -8.29 16.06 -15.35
N ILE A 159 -7.95 14.93 -15.96
CA ILE A 159 -7.23 14.88 -17.24
C ILE A 159 -8.21 14.75 -18.39
N LYS A 160 -8.45 15.85 -19.13
CA LYS A 160 -9.40 15.88 -20.24
C LYS A 160 -8.88 15.25 -21.54
N ASN A 161 -7.56 15.31 -21.76
CA ASN A 161 -6.94 14.76 -22.96
C ASN A 161 -6.90 13.23 -22.91
N LYS A 162 -7.57 12.57 -23.86
CA LYS A 162 -7.68 11.10 -23.92
C LYS A 162 -6.31 10.42 -24.05
N LYS A 163 -5.42 10.93 -24.92
CA LYS A 163 -4.09 10.35 -25.14
C LYS A 163 -3.23 10.45 -23.86
N GLU A 164 -3.36 11.57 -23.14
CA GLU A 164 -2.64 11.74 -21.88
C GLU A 164 -3.19 10.80 -20.80
N ARG A 165 -4.51 10.62 -20.68
CA ARG A 165 -5.08 9.60 -19.80
C ARG A 165 -4.58 8.18 -20.11
N GLU A 166 -4.58 7.81 -21.40
CA GLU A 166 -4.06 6.51 -21.82
C GLU A 166 -2.59 6.34 -21.44
N ARG A 167 -1.78 7.40 -21.57
CA ARG A 167 -0.39 7.41 -21.14
C ARG A 167 -0.24 7.21 -19.63
N LEU A 168 -1.06 7.89 -18.83
CA LEU A 168 -1.03 7.79 -17.36
C LEU A 168 -1.52 6.41 -16.89
N PHE A 169 -2.55 5.84 -17.50
CA PHE A 169 -3.01 4.48 -17.17
C PHE A 169 -2.01 3.38 -17.57
N ASN A 170 -1.10 3.66 -18.50
CA ASN A 170 0.00 2.76 -18.84
C ASN A 170 1.32 3.21 -18.21
N ALA A 171 1.27 3.65 -16.94
CA ALA A 171 2.39 4.31 -16.28
C ALA A 171 3.63 3.41 -16.15
N VAL A 172 3.46 2.13 -15.83
CA VAL A 172 4.57 1.16 -15.75
C VAL A 172 5.35 1.08 -17.06
N GLU A 173 4.66 1.16 -18.21
CA GLU A 173 5.30 1.11 -19.52
C GLU A 173 5.88 2.46 -19.96
N THR A 174 5.27 3.55 -19.54
CA THR A 174 5.57 4.89 -20.07
C THR A 174 6.54 5.70 -19.19
N PHE A 175 6.69 5.35 -17.89
CA PHE A 175 7.53 6.08 -16.94
C PHE A 175 8.61 5.18 -16.33
N PRO A 176 9.90 5.40 -16.66
CA PRO A 176 10.99 4.54 -16.18
C PRO A 176 11.07 4.42 -14.65
N ALA A 177 10.80 5.50 -13.93
CA ALA A 177 10.85 5.48 -12.46
C ALA A 177 9.69 4.68 -11.82
N ILE A 178 8.51 4.72 -12.41
CA ILE A 178 7.38 3.91 -11.97
C ILE A 178 7.68 2.43 -12.26
N ARG A 179 8.25 2.15 -13.43
CA ARG A 179 8.72 0.81 -13.79
C ARG A 179 9.79 0.30 -12.80
N GLU A 180 10.74 1.13 -12.37
CA GLU A 180 11.78 0.74 -11.40
C GLU A 180 11.15 0.29 -10.06
N LYS A 181 10.20 1.06 -9.51
CA LYS A 181 9.47 0.68 -8.30
C LYS A 181 8.67 -0.61 -8.50
N ALA A 182 7.92 -0.70 -9.59
CA ALA A 182 7.13 -1.87 -9.94
C ALA A 182 8.00 -3.13 -10.06
N GLN A 183 9.11 -3.04 -10.77
CA GLN A 183 10.04 -4.15 -10.95
C GLN A 183 10.66 -4.57 -9.62
N TRP A 184 11.02 -3.62 -8.75
CA TRP A 184 11.53 -3.93 -7.43
C TRP A 184 10.49 -4.70 -6.59
N CYS A 185 9.22 -4.28 -6.59
CA CYS A 185 8.15 -4.99 -5.88
C CYS A 185 7.97 -6.41 -6.43
N ILE A 186 7.97 -6.59 -7.75
CA ILE A 186 7.85 -7.89 -8.39
C ILE A 186 9.04 -8.79 -8.01
N ASP A 187 10.27 -8.28 -8.14
CA ASP A 187 11.49 -9.05 -7.91
C ASP A 187 11.64 -9.52 -6.46
N PHE A 188 11.19 -8.71 -5.48
CA PHE A 188 11.32 -9.05 -4.06
C PHE A 188 10.11 -9.83 -3.50
N CYS A 189 8.92 -9.64 -4.07
CA CYS A 189 7.71 -10.31 -3.57
C CYS A 189 7.43 -11.65 -4.27
N ASP A 190 8.16 -11.98 -5.34
CA ASP A 190 8.07 -13.28 -6.02
C ASP A 190 8.42 -14.41 -5.04
N CYS A 191 7.62 -15.48 -5.03
CA CYS A 191 7.79 -16.63 -4.14
C CYS A 191 9.15 -17.34 -4.27
N ASP A 192 9.84 -17.18 -5.40
CA ASP A 192 11.17 -17.71 -5.64
C ASP A 192 12.31 -16.79 -5.18
N SER A 193 12.01 -15.57 -4.70
CA SER A 193 13.01 -14.51 -4.44
C SER A 193 13.64 -14.53 -3.05
N GLY A 194 13.16 -15.38 -2.12
CA GLY A 194 13.67 -15.43 -0.75
C GLY A 194 12.70 -16.09 0.23
N SER A 195 13.02 -16.00 1.52
CA SER A 195 12.13 -16.51 2.58
C SER A 195 10.82 -15.69 2.63
N PHE A 196 9.75 -16.30 3.16
CA PHE A 196 8.49 -15.59 3.39
C PHE A 196 8.71 -14.30 4.20
N GLY A 197 9.59 -14.32 5.21
CA GLY A 197 9.90 -13.14 6.01
C GLY A 197 10.60 -12.03 5.22
N GLU A 198 11.50 -12.33 4.28
CA GLU A 198 12.12 -11.33 3.41
C GLU A 198 11.09 -10.71 2.46
N ARG A 199 10.21 -11.51 1.88
CA ARG A 199 9.11 -11.02 1.03
C ARG A 199 8.12 -10.16 1.81
N LEU A 200 7.81 -10.53 3.05
CA LEU A 200 6.95 -9.75 3.95
C LEU A 200 7.56 -8.37 4.27
N VAL A 201 8.88 -8.30 4.48
CA VAL A 201 9.60 -7.01 4.66
C VAL A 201 9.58 -6.19 3.38
N ALA A 202 9.75 -6.82 2.22
CA ALA A 202 9.67 -6.15 0.93
C ALA A 202 8.25 -5.60 0.69
N PHE A 203 7.22 -6.38 0.97
CA PHE A 203 5.83 -5.96 0.88
C PHE A 203 5.54 -4.75 1.80
N ALA A 204 5.96 -4.82 3.07
CA ALA A 204 5.85 -3.69 4.01
C ALA A 204 6.63 -2.45 3.53
N SER A 205 7.71 -2.63 2.75
CA SER A 205 8.46 -1.51 2.16
C SER A 205 7.72 -0.90 0.96
N CYS A 206 7.00 -1.69 0.16
CA CYS A 206 6.12 -1.16 -0.88
C CYS A 206 5.05 -0.24 -0.27
N GLU A 207 4.33 -0.73 0.74
CA GLU A 207 3.24 -0.02 1.42
C GLU A 207 3.74 1.21 2.22
N GLY A 208 4.81 1.04 2.98
CA GLY A 208 5.27 2.05 3.94
C GLY A 208 6.30 3.05 3.40
N ILE A 209 7.01 2.73 2.31
CA ILE A 209 8.10 3.57 1.79
C ILE A 209 7.76 4.11 0.40
N PHE A 210 7.37 3.26 -0.58
CA PHE A 210 7.18 3.72 -1.94
C PHE A 210 6.01 4.69 -2.13
N PHE A 211 5.04 4.71 -1.22
CA PHE A 211 3.95 5.69 -1.22
C PHE A 211 4.27 6.94 -0.40
N SER A 212 5.29 6.91 0.45
CA SER A 212 5.52 7.92 1.49
C SER A 212 5.73 9.34 0.97
N SER A 213 6.59 9.54 -0.03
CA SER A 213 6.86 10.86 -0.60
C SER A 213 5.65 11.42 -1.35
N SER A 214 4.91 10.56 -2.03
CA SER A 214 3.70 10.93 -2.76
C SER A 214 2.57 11.35 -1.82
N PHE A 215 2.32 10.62 -0.74
CA PHE A 215 1.38 11.02 0.31
C PHE A 215 1.80 12.35 0.95
N CYS A 216 3.06 12.50 1.30
CA CYS A 216 3.58 13.74 1.86
C CYS A 216 3.36 14.94 0.92
N ALA A 217 3.58 14.77 -0.38
CA ALA A 217 3.37 15.80 -1.39
C ALA A 217 1.87 16.19 -1.50
N ILE A 218 0.94 15.24 -1.40
CA ILE A 218 -0.49 15.56 -1.40
C ILE A 218 -0.89 16.28 -0.09
N PHE A 219 -0.35 15.89 1.06
CA PHE A 219 -0.56 16.63 2.31
C PHE A 219 0.01 18.06 2.26
N TRP A 220 1.06 18.29 1.50
CA TRP A 220 1.53 19.65 1.22
C TRP A 220 0.49 20.47 0.42
N LEU A 221 -0.19 19.86 -0.55
CA LEU A 221 -1.30 20.52 -1.25
C LEU A 221 -2.44 20.86 -0.28
N LYS A 222 -2.75 19.97 0.66
CA LYS A 222 -3.72 20.21 1.73
C LYS A 222 -3.33 21.42 2.59
N LYS A 223 -2.06 21.54 3.01
CA LYS A 223 -1.54 22.71 3.75
C LYS A 223 -1.73 24.01 2.96
N ARG A 224 -1.72 23.95 1.64
CA ARG A 224 -1.98 25.08 0.73
C ARG A 224 -3.47 25.33 0.46
N GLY A 225 -4.38 24.51 0.98
CA GLY A 225 -5.82 24.62 0.76
C GLY A 225 -6.25 24.27 -0.67
N LEU A 226 -5.55 23.36 -1.34
CA LEU A 226 -5.78 22.95 -2.72
C LEU A 226 -6.26 21.49 -2.80
N MET A 227 -7.07 21.20 -3.82
CA MET A 227 -7.47 19.84 -4.18
C MET A 227 -8.13 19.07 -3.02
N PRO A 228 -9.27 19.56 -2.49
CA PRO A 228 -9.88 19.02 -1.26
C PRO A 228 -10.27 17.54 -1.38
N GLY A 229 -10.81 17.09 -2.49
CA GLY A 229 -11.19 15.69 -2.71
C GLY A 229 -9.97 14.78 -2.81
N LEU A 230 -8.93 15.17 -3.57
CA LEU A 230 -7.65 14.46 -3.61
C LEU A 230 -7.02 14.37 -2.21
N CYS A 231 -7.04 15.46 -1.44
CA CYS A 231 -6.48 15.47 -0.09
C CYS A 231 -7.28 14.57 0.86
N PHE A 232 -8.60 14.56 0.75
CA PHE A 232 -9.47 13.73 1.56
C PHE A 232 -9.26 12.23 1.24
N SER A 233 -9.26 11.85 -0.04
CA SER A 233 -8.95 10.47 -0.42
C SER A 233 -7.57 10.05 0.06
N ASN A 234 -6.57 10.93 -0.02
CA ASN A 234 -5.21 10.67 0.48
C ASN A 234 -5.19 10.39 2.00
N GLU A 235 -6.07 11.03 2.79
CA GLU A 235 -6.20 10.72 4.23
C GLU A 235 -6.76 9.33 4.47
N LEU A 236 -7.77 8.92 3.70
CA LEU A 236 -8.37 7.60 3.81
C LEU A 236 -7.37 6.52 3.39
N ILE A 237 -6.77 6.68 2.22
CA ILE A 237 -5.85 5.72 1.64
C ILE A 237 -4.57 5.59 2.49
N SER A 238 -3.93 6.70 2.86
CA SER A 238 -2.71 6.64 3.69
C SER A 238 -2.94 6.03 5.08
N ARG A 239 -4.15 6.12 5.64
CA ARG A 239 -4.55 5.41 6.85
C ARG A 239 -4.61 3.91 6.60
N ASP A 240 -5.21 3.48 5.50
CA ASP A 240 -5.34 2.07 5.17
C ASP A 240 -3.96 1.44 4.90
N GLU A 241 -3.08 2.11 4.14
CA GLU A 241 -1.69 1.68 3.89
C GLU A 241 -0.88 1.54 5.20
N GLY A 242 -1.12 2.45 6.14
CA GLY A 242 -0.50 2.34 7.46
C GLY A 242 -0.95 1.10 8.22
N LEU A 243 -2.23 0.76 8.15
CA LEU A 243 -2.76 -0.45 8.77
C LEU A 243 -2.19 -1.71 8.10
N HIS A 244 -2.01 -1.70 6.77
CA HIS A 244 -1.39 -2.79 6.02
C HIS A 244 0.06 -2.99 6.42
N CYS A 245 0.83 -1.91 6.53
CA CYS A 245 2.21 -1.92 6.97
C CYS A 245 2.37 -2.42 8.42
N ASP A 246 1.48 -1.98 9.33
CA ASP A 246 1.45 -2.44 10.72
C ASP A 246 1.07 -3.92 10.84
N PHE A 247 0.16 -4.39 9.99
CA PHE A 247 -0.20 -5.80 9.92
C PHE A 247 0.97 -6.67 9.44
N ALA A 248 1.68 -6.25 8.40
CA ALA A 248 2.89 -6.92 7.97
C ALA A 248 3.95 -6.98 9.10
N SER A 249 4.09 -5.91 9.87
CA SER A 249 4.98 -5.85 11.03
C SER A 249 4.52 -6.78 12.17
N LEU A 250 3.21 -6.94 12.37
CA LEU A 250 2.65 -7.92 13.31
C LEU A 250 3.01 -9.34 12.89
N LEU A 251 2.78 -9.70 11.63
CA LEU A 251 3.10 -11.04 11.12
C LEU A 251 4.60 -11.32 11.18
N PHE A 252 5.44 -10.33 10.87
CA PHE A 252 6.89 -10.47 11.00
C PHE A 252 7.33 -10.88 12.41
N LYS A 253 6.72 -10.29 13.45
CA LYS A 253 7.00 -10.63 14.85
C LYS A 253 6.52 -12.03 15.26
N LYS A 254 5.65 -12.66 14.46
CA LYS A 254 5.14 -14.02 14.69
C LYS A 254 5.97 -15.08 13.97
N LEU A 255 6.96 -14.69 13.16
CA LEU A 255 7.87 -15.64 12.53
C LEU A 255 8.77 -16.30 13.57
N GLU A 256 8.92 -17.60 13.48
CA GLU A 256 9.87 -18.36 14.32
C GLU A 256 11.32 -18.24 13.81
N ARG A 257 11.47 -18.06 12.48
CA ARG A 257 12.78 -17.82 11.85
C ARG A 257 12.77 -16.55 11.00
N PRO A 258 12.69 -15.37 11.65
CA PRO A 258 12.68 -14.10 10.93
C PRO A 258 14.03 -13.88 10.22
N PRO A 259 14.03 -13.14 9.11
CA PRO A 259 15.27 -12.68 8.47
C PRO A 259 16.17 -11.91 9.44
N SER A 260 17.45 -12.02 9.24
CA SER A 260 18.45 -11.29 10.04
C SER A 260 18.31 -9.78 9.86
N GLU A 261 18.76 -9.00 10.87
CA GLU A 261 18.80 -7.54 10.79
C GLU A 261 19.50 -7.05 9.51
N GLN A 262 20.58 -7.72 9.09
CA GLN A 262 21.31 -7.36 7.88
C GLN A 262 20.49 -7.56 6.61
N GLN A 263 19.71 -8.64 6.51
CA GLN A 263 18.81 -8.90 5.38
C GLN A 263 17.68 -7.86 5.34
N VAL A 264 17.03 -7.62 6.48
CA VAL A 264 15.97 -6.60 6.61
C VAL A 264 16.48 -5.22 6.22
N LEU A 265 17.64 -4.82 6.76
CA LEU A 265 18.23 -3.53 6.46
C LEU A 265 18.59 -3.38 4.97
N ARG A 266 19.08 -4.44 4.34
CA ARG A 266 19.38 -4.44 2.89
C ARG A 266 18.13 -4.14 2.06
N ILE A 267 17.00 -4.80 2.38
CA ILE A 267 15.72 -4.60 1.67
C ILE A 267 15.23 -3.18 1.85
N ILE A 268 15.12 -2.71 3.09
CA ILE A 268 14.60 -1.38 3.41
C ILE A 268 15.50 -0.27 2.82
N LYS A 269 16.82 -0.42 2.87
CA LYS A 269 17.74 0.54 2.24
C LYS A 269 17.54 0.64 0.75
N SER A 270 17.37 -0.48 0.06
CA SER A 270 17.16 -0.45 -1.39
C SER A 270 15.86 0.27 -1.76
N ALA A 271 14.78 0.06 -0.99
CA ALA A 271 13.52 0.76 -1.18
C ALA A 271 13.66 2.28 -0.91
N VAL A 272 14.31 2.67 0.19
CA VAL A 272 14.58 4.08 0.52
C VAL A 272 15.36 4.78 -0.59
N GLU A 273 16.40 4.16 -1.13
CA GLU A 273 17.20 4.77 -2.20
C GLU A 273 16.41 4.92 -3.52
N ILE A 274 15.54 3.97 -3.85
CA ILE A 274 14.65 4.10 -5.02
C ILE A 274 13.65 5.24 -4.81
N GLU A 275 13.03 5.31 -3.63
CA GLU A 275 12.08 6.38 -3.31
C GLU A 275 12.72 7.76 -3.33
N LYS A 276 13.95 7.90 -2.80
CA LYS A 276 14.72 9.15 -2.86
C LYS A 276 15.01 9.58 -4.30
N ARG A 277 15.41 8.64 -5.17
CA ARG A 277 15.59 8.93 -6.60
C ARG A 277 14.28 9.32 -7.28
N PHE A 278 13.21 8.61 -6.98
CA PHE A 278 11.89 8.91 -7.53
C PHE A 278 11.47 10.36 -7.26
N CYS A 279 11.55 10.84 -6.04
CA CYS A 279 11.11 12.18 -5.68
C CYS A 279 12.12 13.30 -6.05
N SER A 280 13.38 12.98 -6.35
CA SER A 280 14.40 13.95 -6.73
C SER A 280 14.56 14.08 -8.25
N GLU A 281 14.66 12.96 -8.95
CA GLU A 281 15.06 12.90 -10.36
C GLU A 281 13.87 12.68 -11.28
N SER A 282 12.96 11.81 -10.87
CA SER A 282 11.86 11.32 -11.73
C SER A 282 10.58 12.12 -11.54
N LEU A 283 10.25 12.48 -10.33
CA LEU A 283 9.11 13.30 -9.97
C LEU A 283 9.51 14.38 -8.94
N PRO A 284 10.26 15.40 -9.35
CA PRO A 284 10.88 16.34 -8.44
C PRO A 284 9.85 17.14 -7.63
N VAL A 285 9.82 16.96 -6.32
CA VAL A 285 8.88 17.66 -5.40
C VAL A 285 9.03 19.17 -5.42
N ARG A 286 10.18 19.71 -5.89
CA ARG A 286 10.39 21.14 -6.12
C ARG A 286 9.37 21.75 -7.10
N LEU A 287 8.78 20.95 -8.00
CA LEU A 287 7.75 21.41 -8.93
C LEU A 287 6.49 21.94 -8.23
N ILE A 288 6.22 21.46 -7.03
CA ILE A 288 5.11 21.91 -6.18
C ILE A 288 5.59 22.82 -5.04
N GLY A 289 6.85 23.26 -5.07
CA GLY A 289 7.40 24.19 -4.09
C GLY A 289 7.86 23.53 -2.78
N MET A 290 8.07 22.21 -2.75
CA MET A 290 8.63 21.52 -1.58
C MET A 290 10.17 21.51 -1.63
N ASN A 291 10.76 21.41 -0.43
CA ASN A 291 12.20 21.22 -0.28
C ASN A 291 12.59 19.76 -0.53
N GLU A 292 13.42 19.54 -1.54
CA GLU A 292 13.83 18.20 -1.97
C GLU A 292 14.69 17.49 -0.91
N GLN A 293 15.60 18.21 -0.25
CA GLN A 293 16.43 17.63 0.80
C GLN A 293 15.61 17.19 2.01
N LEU A 294 14.64 18.01 2.44
CA LEU A 294 13.72 17.61 3.51
C LEU A 294 12.86 16.41 3.11
N MET A 295 12.50 16.29 1.83
CA MET A 295 11.78 15.10 1.37
C MET A 295 12.66 13.84 1.46
N GLN A 296 13.94 13.92 1.14
CA GLN A 296 14.86 12.79 1.31
C GLN A 296 15.01 12.40 2.79
N GLU A 297 15.13 13.37 3.71
CA GLU A 297 15.12 13.12 5.15
C GLU A 297 13.80 12.46 5.62
N TYR A 298 12.67 12.87 5.02
CA TYR A 298 11.37 12.27 5.31
C TYR A 298 11.28 10.82 4.86
N VAL A 299 11.81 10.48 3.69
CA VAL A 299 11.87 9.09 3.21
C VAL A 299 12.75 8.23 4.12
N GLU A 300 13.89 8.74 4.57
CA GLU A 300 14.74 8.07 5.57
C GLU A 300 14.01 7.88 6.91
N PHE A 301 13.24 8.88 7.35
CA PHE A 301 12.41 8.78 8.53
C PHE A 301 11.36 7.67 8.39
N CYS A 302 10.74 7.49 7.21
CA CYS A 302 9.81 6.39 6.95
C CYS A 302 10.51 5.02 7.01
N GLY A 303 11.73 4.93 6.46
CA GLY A 303 12.57 3.74 6.57
C GLY A 303 12.91 3.39 8.02
N ASP A 304 13.29 4.39 8.83
CA ASP A 304 13.56 4.21 10.26
C ASP A 304 12.30 3.77 11.03
N ARG A 305 11.13 4.29 10.68
CA ARG A 305 9.86 3.87 11.28
C ARG A 305 9.56 2.40 10.99
N LEU A 306 9.73 1.97 9.74
CA LEU A 306 9.53 0.58 9.38
C LEU A 306 10.51 -0.34 10.12
N LEU A 307 11.80 0.02 10.22
CA LEU A 307 12.78 -0.73 11.02
C LEU A 307 12.31 -0.89 12.47
N VAL A 308 11.87 0.20 13.11
CA VAL A 308 11.39 0.18 14.49
C VAL A 308 10.12 -0.67 14.63
N SER A 309 9.18 -0.61 13.69
CA SER A 309 7.96 -1.41 13.72
C SER A 309 8.24 -2.92 13.60
N LEU A 310 9.29 -3.30 12.87
CA LEU A 310 9.80 -4.66 12.76
C LEU A 310 10.64 -5.11 13.99
N GLY A 311 10.95 -4.19 14.91
CA GLY A 311 11.70 -4.49 16.13
C GLY A 311 13.21 -4.21 16.07
N PHE A 312 13.69 -3.54 15.01
CA PHE A 312 15.09 -3.18 14.83
C PHE A 312 15.39 -1.73 15.26
N LYS A 313 16.67 -1.40 15.33
CA LYS A 313 17.10 -0.02 15.60
C LYS A 313 16.99 0.84 14.33
N LYS A 314 16.83 2.15 14.53
CA LYS A 314 16.93 3.13 13.45
C LYS A 314 18.31 3.06 12.79
N HIS A 315 18.34 3.23 11.46
CA HIS A 315 19.57 3.27 10.68
C HIS A 315 20.02 4.70 10.40
N TRP A 316 19.12 5.52 9.86
CA TRP A 316 19.42 6.93 9.50
C TRP A 316 19.34 7.88 10.70
N ASN A 317 18.56 7.52 11.72
CA ASN A 317 18.25 8.37 12.87
C ASN A 317 17.58 9.69 12.48
N SER A 318 16.88 9.69 11.35
CA SER A 318 16.14 10.84 10.86
C SER A 318 14.91 11.15 11.72
N SER A 319 14.53 12.43 11.75
CA SER A 319 13.28 12.91 12.36
C SER A 319 12.35 13.43 11.27
N CYS A 320 11.05 13.48 11.53
CA CYS A 320 10.11 14.03 10.56
C CYS A 320 10.39 15.53 10.34
N PRO A 321 10.79 15.96 9.13
CA PRO A 321 11.17 17.35 8.89
C PRO A 321 9.98 18.26 8.58
N PHE A 322 8.78 17.69 8.38
CA PHE A 322 7.58 18.40 8.00
C PHE A 322 6.60 18.51 9.18
N ASP A 323 6.35 19.74 9.65
CA ASP A 323 5.43 20.05 10.73
C ASP A 323 4.00 19.58 10.45
N PHE A 324 3.52 19.75 9.21
CA PHE A 324 2.18 19.33 8.79
C PHE A 324 1.99 17.80 8.84
N MET A 325 3.05 17.02 8.69
CA MET A 325 3.00 15.56 8.82
C MET A 325 2.86 15.15 10.30
N SER A 326 3.45 15.91 11.22
CA SER A 326 3.30 15.71 12.66
C SER A 326 1.88 16.00 13.15
N LEU A 327 1.21 17.01 12.59
CA LEU A 327 -0.18 17.35 12.93
C LEU A 327 -1.17 16.24 12.52
N ILE A 328 -0.88 15.49 11.49
CA ILE A 328 -1.66 14.33 11.07
C ILE A 328 -1.47 13.16 12.04
N SER A 329 -0.30 13.07 12.67
CA SER A 329 0.06 12.04 13.68
C SER A 329 -0.48 12.33 15.08
N LEU A 330 -0.82 13.58 15.44
CA LEU A 330 -1.10 14.01 16.81
C LEU A 330 -2.51 13.71 17.33
N GLN A 331 -3.42 13.20 16.51
CA GLN A 331 -4.80 12.88 16.95
C GLN A 331 -4.97 11.47 17.53
N GLY A 332 -3.98 11.00 18.27
CA GLY A 332 -3.99 9.74 19.00
C GLY A 332 -2.54 9.29 19.18
N LYS A 333 -2.21 8.59 20.26
CA LYS A 333 -0.87 8.00 20.50
C LYS A 333 -0.50 6.92 19.46
N THR A 334 -1.04 7.00 18.28
CA THR A 334 -1.06 6.02 17.24
C THR A 334 -0.54 6.65 15.95
N ASN A 335 0.05 5.85 15.15
CA ASN A 335 0.69 6.08 13.86
C ASN A 335 0.11 7.26 13.04
N PHE A 336 0.98 7.91 12.27
CA PHE A 336 0.65 8.81 11.16
C PHE A 336 -0.55 8.33 10.31
N PHE A 337 -0.75 7.03 10.21
CA PHE A 337 -1.81 6.36 9.48
C PHE A 337 -3.07 6.05 10.30
N GLU A 338 -3.13 6.35 11.59
CA GLU A 338 -4.30 6.07 12.45
C GLU A 338 -5.19 7.29 12.69
N LYS A 339 -5.27 8.23 11.77
CA LYS A 339 -6.30 9.26 11.85
C LYS A 339 -7.66 8.62 11.58
N ARG A 340 -8.42 8.31 12.63
CA ARG A 340 -9.86 8.16 12.49
C ARG A 340 -10.38 9.45 11.88
N VAL A 341 -10.92 9.40 10.67
CA VAL A 341 -11.75 10.46 10.15
C VAL A 341 -13.03 10.37 10.98
N GLY A 342 -13.16 11.23 12.01
CA GLY A 342 -14.23 11.14 13.02
C GLY A 342 -15.64 11.28 12.46
N GLU A 343 -15.78 11.63 11.18
CA GLU A 343 -17.03 11.80 10.46
C GLU A 343 -17.55 10.50 9.83
N TYR A 344 -16.73 9.41 9.77
CA TYR A 344 -17.07 8.17 9.07
C TYR A 344 -17.01 6.90 9.95
N SER A 345 -17.05 7.06 11.29
CA SER A 345 -17.31 5.88 12.12
C SER A 345 -18.74 5.42 11.83
N LYS A 346 -18.92 4.15 11.39
CA LYS A 346 -20.24 3.54 11.35
C LYS A 346 -20.89 3.73 12.72
N ALA A 347 -22.17 4.12 12.72
CA ALA A 347 -22.95 4.26 13.96
C ALA A 347 -22.71 3.02 14.86
N ASN A 348 -22.34 3.25 16.13
CA ASN A 348 -22.07 2.25 17.16
C ASN A 348 -20.72 1.47 17.05
N VAL A 349 -19.80 1.82 16.19
CA VAL A 349 -18.45 1.24 16.21
C VAL A 349 -17.60 1.99 17.26
N GLY A 350 -17.35 1.34 18.39
CA GLY A 350 -16.58 1.89 19.52
C GLY A 350 -17.42 2.55 20.62
N ALA A 351 -18.76 2.43 20.57
CA ALA A 351 -19.62 2.79 21.69
C ALA A 351 -19.52 1.73 22.80
N ASP A 352 -19.43 2.17 24.05
CA ASP A 352 -19.50 1.27 25.21
C ASP A 352 -20.86 0.54 25.24
N ALA A 353 -20.87 -0.68 25.77
CA ALA A 353 -22.07 -1.53 25.81
C ALA A 353 -23.28 -0.89 26.52
N GLU A 354 -23.06 0.15 27.32
CA GLU A 354 -24.15 0.94 27.95
C GLU A 354 -24.79 1.97 27.02
N GLU A 355 -24.08 2.45 25.99
CA GLU A 355 -24.62 3.38 24.99
C GLU A 355 -25.41 2.68 23.87
N MET A 356 -25.34 1.35 23.79
CA MET A 356 -26.08 0.54 22.81
C MET A 356 -27.51 0.20 23.21
N LYS A 357 -28.04 0.75 24.30
CA LYS A 357 -29.46 0.53 24.66
C LYS A 357 -30.36 1.33 23.73
N PHE A 358 -31.05 0.61 22.89
CA PHE A 358 -32.12 1.13 22.05
C PHE A 358 -33.25 1.65 22.98
N ASN A 359 -33.43 2.96 23.05
CA ASN A 359 -34.54 3.53 23.81
C ASN A 359 -35.77 3.63 22.89
N LEU A 360 -36.75 2.79 23.10
CA LEU A 360 -38.03 2.73 22.34
C LEU A 360 -39.02 3.82 22.74
N GLU A 361 -38.66 4.73 23.65
CA GLU A 361 -39.55 5.77 24.19
C GLU A 361 -39.26 7.19 23.64
N CYS A 362 -38.59 7.32 22.48
CA CYS A 362 -38.55 8.59 21.79
C CYS A 362 -39.76 8.76 20.92
N ASP A 363 -40.72 9.56 21.37
CA ASP A 363 -41.83 10.06 20.57
C ASP A 363 -41.31 10.83 19.35
N PHE A 364 -41.89 10.51 18.18
CA PHE A 364 -41.64 11.21 16.91
C PHE A 364 -42.27 12.58 16.88
#